data_9323a8581937074761fd377faa38f485
#
_entry.id   9323a8581937074761fd377faa38f485
#
_cell.length_a   1.000
_cell.length_b   1.000
_cell.length_c   1.000
_cell.angle_alpha   90.00
_cell.angle_beta   90.00
_cell.angle_gamma   90.00
#
_symmetry.space_group_name_H-M   'P 1'
#
loop_
_entity.id
_entity.type
_entity.pdbx_description
1 polymer ?
#
loop_
_entity_poly.entity_id
_entity_poly.type
_entity_poly.pdbx_seq_one_letter_code
_entity_poly.pdbx_strand_id
1 'polypeptide(L)'
;ASNTGTSAVTFTAFIQDTRATLGTITSIASSSDTATVTTATAPGLKTGMYVNVTGSTTNYVNGIYKVTVTGTSTFTYSQNSAASNGAAAGTIVIYKAYHIVKDAPIPVSSTLKVISGQKVVLNDDDKVLCYASAGSVDAIASILEDVT
;
A
#
# COMPACT_ATOMS: atom_id res chain seq x y z
N ALA A 1 5.36 -13.50 -10.44
CA ALA A 1 4.06 -13.10 -11.00
C ALA A 1 4.02 -13.46 -12.49
N SER A 2 2.91 -13.96 -12.97
CA SER A 2 2.69 -14.36 -14.36
C SER A 2 1.52 -13.59 -14.95
N ASN A 3 1.70 -13.00 -16.13
CA ASN A 3 0.62 -12.36 -16.87
C ASN A 3 -0.09 -13.38 -17.74
N THR A 4 -1.32 -13.73 -17.40
CA THR A 4 -2.18 -14.67 -18.13
C THR A 4 -3.17 -13.96 -19.06
N GLY A 5 -3.13 -12.64 -19.13
CA GLY A 5 -4.01 -11.82 -19.93
C GLY A 5 -3.53 -11.58 -21.37
N THR A 6 -4.30 -10.79 -22.10
CA THR A 6 -4.07 -10.45 -23.51
C THR A 6 -3.38 -9.11 -23.71
N SER A 7 -3.11 -8.36 -22.63
CA SER A 7 -2.44 -7.07 -22.64
C SER A 7 -1.27 -7.05 -21.66
N ALA A 8 -0.26 -6.24 -21.91
CA ALA A 8 0.80 -6.02 -20.94
C ALA A 8 0.25 -5.35 -19.69
N VAL A 9 0.76 -5.76 -18.52
CA VAL A 9 0.37 -5.24 -17.21
C VAL A 9 1.58 -4.77 -16.43
N THR A 10 1.38 -3.89 -15.46
CA THR A 10 2.41 -3.57 -14.46
C THR A 10 2.10 -4.28 -13.15
N PHE A 11 3.16 -4.70 -12.47
CA PHE A 11 3.09 -5.40 -11.20
C PHE A 11 3.87 -4.65 -10.12
N THR A 12 3.27 -4.54 -8.96
CA THR A 12 3.88 -3.92 -7.79
C THR A 12 3.72 -4.82 -6.59
N ALA A 13 4.78 -5.02 -5.82
CA ALA A 13 4.75 -5.74 -4.57
C ALA A 13 5.29 -4.88 -3.43
N PHE A 14 4.66 -4.97 -2.26
CA PHE A 14 4.99 -4.21 -1.04
C PHE A 14 5.18 -5.15 0.14
N ILE A 15 5.98 -4.70 1.10
CA ILE A 15 5.92 -5.18 2.48
C ILE A 15 5.13 -4.15 3.29
N GLN A 16 4.09 -4.60 3.97
CA GLN A 16 3.41 -3.84 5.00
C GLN A 16 4.03 -4.20 6.34
N ASP A 17 4.67 -3.22 6.98
CA ASP A 17 5.20 -3.37 8.32
C ASP A 17 4.07 -3.12 9.34
N THR A 18 3.57 -4.18 9.94
CA THR A 18 2.44 -4.11 10.90
C THR A 18 2.82 -3.48 12.22
N ARG A 19 4.11 -3.41 12.54
CA ARG A 19 4.63 -2.75 13.74
C ARG A 19 4.84 -1.26 13.55
N ALA A 20 4.92 -0.79 12.31
CA ALA A 20 5.10 0.60 11.96
C ALA A 20 3.75 1.30 11.67
N THR A 21 2.82 1.23 12.61
CA THR A 21 1.59 2.03 12.55
C THR A 21 1.94 3.51 12.74
N LEU A 22 1.16 4.40 12.13
CA LEU A 22 1.41 5.85 12.22
C LEU A 22 0.89 6.49 13.52
N GLY A 23 0.69 5.70 14.56
CA GLY A 23 0.11 6.20 15.82
C GLY A 23 -1.38 6.55 15.68
N THR A 24 -1.88 7.34 16.62
CA THR A 24 -3.30 7.70 16.64
C THR A 24 -3.64 8.67 15.52
N ILE A 25 -4.57 8.29 14.65
CA ILE A 25 -5.15 9.14 13.62
C ILE A 25 -6.24 9.98 14.26
N THR A 26 -6.11 11.30 14.19
CA THR A 26 -7.12 12.23 14.74
C THR A 26 -8.18 12.58 13.74
N SER A 27 -7.83 12.64 12.45
CA SER A 27 -8.81 12.83 11.39
C SER A 27 -8.28 12.40 10.02
N ILE A 28 -9.19 11.99 9.15
CA ILE A 28 -8.98 11.91 7.71
C ILE A 28 -10.12 12.67 7.06
N ALA A 29 -9.79 13.74 6.38
CA ALA A 29 -10.73 14.56 5.65
C ALA A 29 -10.43 14.49 4.16
N SER A 30 -11.46 14.26 3.35
CA SER A 30 -11.34 14.18 1.90
C SER A 30 -11.96 15.39 1.24
N SER A 31 -11.28 15.95 0.26
CA SER A 31 -11.77 17.02 -0.60
C SER A 31 -11.30 16.72 -2.03
N SER A 32 -12.25 16.56 -2.93
CA SER A 32 -11.99 16.08 -4.29
C SER A 32 -11.20 14.76 -4.23
N ASP A 33 -10.11 14.63 -4.99
CA ASP A 33 -9.28 13.42 -5.04
C ASP A 33 -8.18 13.38 -3.96
N THR A 34 -8.22 14.29 -2.97
CA THR A 34 -7.17 14.41 -1.96
C THR A 34 -7.70 14.10 -0.58
N ALA A 35 -7.07 13.15 0.11
CA ALA A 35 -7.26 12.92 1.53
C ALA A 35 -6.17 13.66 2.33
N THR A 36 -6.60 14.35 3.36
CA THR A 36 -5.72 14.97 4.36
C THR A 36 -5.82 14.19 5.66
N VAL A 37 -4.70 13.66 6.11
CA VAL A 37 -4.59 12.90 7.36
C VAL A 37 -3.91 13.74 8.41
N THR A 38 -4.51 13.78 9.60
CA THR A 38 -3.91 14.38 10.79
C THR A 38 -3.67 13.30 11.84
N THR A 39 -2.49 13.28 12.43
CA THR A 39 -2.08 12.36 13.48
C THR A 39 -1.85 13.09 14.81
N ALA A 40 -2.03 12.40 15.93
CA ALA A 40 -1.79 12.98 17.26
C ALA A 40 -0.31 13.31 17.50
N THR A 41 0.59 12.56 16.88
CA THR A 41 2.04 12.74 16.98
C THR A 41 2.65 12.71 15.58
N ALA A 42 3.89 13.19 15.44
CA ALA A 42 4.59 13.14 14.16
C ALA A 42 4.72 11.70 13.63
N PRO A 43 4.20 11.39 12.44
CA PRO A 43 4.16 10.01 11.92
C PRO A 43 5.51 9.51 11.40
N GLY A 44 6.54 10.35 11.38
CA GLY A 44 7.85 9.99 10.86
C GLY A 44 7.87 9.65 9.37
N LEU A 45 6.93 10.18 8.61
CA LEU A 45 6.86 10.03 7.16
C LEU A 45 7.73 11.08 6.46
N LYS A 46 8.16 10.72 5.25
CA LYS A 46 8.75 11.65 4.28
C LYS A 46 7.91 11.65 3.01
N THR A 47 7.83 12.78 2.33
CA THR A 47 7.18 12.88 1.02
C THR A 47 7.76 11.85 0.06
N GLY A 48 6.89 11.11 -0.61
CA GLY A 48 7.26 10.04 -1.52
C GLY A 48 7.21 8.63 -0.91
N MET A 49 7.11 8.50 0.43
CA MET A 49 6.87 7.21 1.08
C MET A 49 5.46 6.69 0.75
N TYR A 50 5.25 5.42 1.01
CA TYR A 50 3.94 4.78 0.81
C TYR A 50 3.36 4.33 2.14
N VAL A 51 2.03 4.37 2.21
CA VAL A 51 1.25 3.89 3.34
C VAL A 51 0.13 2.98 2.85
N ASN A 52 -0.26 2.00 3.68
CA ASN A 52 -1.47 1.23 3.48
C ASN A 52 -2.51 1.69 4.51
N VAL A 53 -3.63 2.19 4.04
CA VAL A 53 -4.78 2.62 4.84
C VAL A 53 -5.79 1.50 4.86
N THR A 54 -6.23 1.08 6.05
CA THR A 54 -7.19 -0.01 6.25
C THR A 54 -8.20 0.35 7.32
N GLY A 55 -9.31 -0.40 7.38
CA GLY A 55 -10.31 -0.26 8.44
C GLY A 55 -11.29 0.89 8.28
N SER A 56 -11.21 1.66 7.19
CA SER A 56 -12.25 2.62 6.88
C SER A 56 -13.50 1.91 6.40
N THR A 57 -14.67 2.32 6.91
CA THR A 57 -15.97 1.91 6.36
C THR A 57 -16.31 2.63 5.06
N THR A 58 -15.51 3.63 4.72
CA THR A 58 -15.61 4.38 3.48
C THR A 58 -14.59 3.81 2.50
N ASN A 59 -15.04 3.01 1.54
CA ASN A 59 -14.19 2.18 0.67
C ASN A 59 -13.09 2.94 -0.08
N TYR A 60 -13.32 4.17 -0.47
CA TYR A 60 -12.35 4.99 -1.20
C TYR A 60 -11.15 5.45 -0.35
N VAL A 61 -11.21 5.29 0.97
CA VAL A 61 -10.12 5.66 1.88
C VAL A 61 -9.12 4.53 2.03
N ASN A 62 -9.57 3.27 1.91
CA ASN A 62 -8.70 2.10 2.04
C ASN A 62 -7.82 1.94 0.81
N GLY A 63 -6.55 1.60 1.01
CA GLY A 63 -5.62 1.33 -0.08
C GLY A 63 -4.19 1.73 0.20
N ILE A 64 -3.34 1.54 -0.81
CA ILE A 64 -1.92 1.90 -0.75
C ILE A 64 -1.71 3.19 -1.52
N TYR A 65 -1.17 4.19 -0.83
CA TYR A 65 -1.03 5.54 -1.36
C TYR A 65 0.37 6.10 -1.15
N LYS A 66 0.82 6.87 -2.14
CA LYS A 66 2.01 7.70 -2.01
C LYS A 66 1.65 8.98 -1.26
N VAL A 67 2.43 9.32 -0.24
CA VAL A 67 2.14 10.47 0.62
C VAL A 67 2.97 11.70 0.26
N THR A 68 2.37 12.86 0.52
CA THR A 68 3.01 14.16 0.55
C THR A 68 2.89 14.72 1.96
N VAL A 69 4.01 14.91 2.64
CA VAL A 69 4.04 15.49 4.00
C VAL A 69 3.81 16.99 3.90
N THR A 70 2.79 17.50 4.58
CA THR A 70 2.36 18.90 4.54
C THR A 70 2.61 19.64 5.85
N GLY A 71 2.90 18.91 6.93
CA GLY A 71 3.21 19.48 8.24
C GLY A 71 3.79 18.44 9.18
N THR A 72 4.08 18.82 10.42
CA THR A 72 4.70 17.93 11.41
C THR A 72 3.85 16.69 11.70
N SER A 73 2.53 16.86 11.75
CA SER A 73 1.56 15.79 12.04
C SER A 73 0.52 15.63 10.94
N THR A 74 0.78 16.18 9.74
CA THR A 74 -0.16 16.16 8.63
C THR A 74 0.51 15.70 7.34
N PHE A 75 -0.21 14.90 6.58
CA PHE A 75 0.18 14.50 5.23
C PHE A 75 -1.07 14.32 4.36
N THR A 76 -0.87 14.34 3.07
CA THR A 76 -1.92 14.12 2.09
C THR A 76 -1.57 12.93 1.18
N TYR A 77 -2.61 12.32 0.61
CA TYR A 77 -2.47 11.38 -0.49
C TYR A 77 -3.62 11.53 -1.49
N SER A 78 -3.38 11.14 -2.74
CA SER A 78 -4.40 11.16 -3.78
C SER A 78 -5.24 9.89 -3.69
N GLN A 79 -6.55 10.06 -3.70
CA GLN A 79 -7.56 8.99 -3.72
C GLN A 79 -8.03 8.75 -5.16
N ASN A 80 -8.49 7.53 -5.43
CA ASN A 80 -9.01 7.16 -6.76
C ASN A 80 -10.49 7.48 -6.97
N SER A 81 -11.09 8.31 -6.12
CA SER A 81 -12.52 8.62 -6.21
C SER A 81 -12.78 10.10 -6.03
N ALA A 82 -13.26 10.72 -7.08
CA ALA A 82 -13.71 12.12 -7.12
C ALA A 82 -14.97 12.40 -6.28
N ALA A 83 -15.57 11.41 -5.63
CA ALA A 83 -16.92 11.50 -5.13
C ALA A 83 -17.06 11.79 -3.64
N SER A 84 -15.96 11.99 -2.90
CA SER A 84 -16.06 11.94 -1.45
C SER A 84 -15.42 13.14 -0.75
N ASN A 85 -16.25 14.13 -0.58
CA ASN A 85 -16.00 15.16 0.40
C ASN A 85 -16.50 14.71 1.77
N GLY A 86 -15.67 14.73 2.80
CA GLY A 86 -16.08 14.41 4.15
C GLY A 86 -15.02 13.74 5.00
N ALA A 87 -15.39 13.41 6.22
CA ALA A 87 -14.56 12.69 7.15
C ALA A 87 -14.65 11.18 6.90
N ALA A 88 -13.52 10.49 6.94
CA ALA A 88 -13.51 9.05 6.91
C ALA A 88 -14.01 8.47 8.24
N ALA A 89 -14.77 7.39 8.17
CA ALA A 89 -15.34 6.68 9.32
C ALA A 89 -14.75 5.28 9.46
N GLY A 90 -14.83 4.69 10.63
CA GLY A 90 -14.34 3.35 10.96
C GLY A 90 -13.12 3.35 11.88
N THR A 91 -12.64 2.16 12.22
CA THR A 91 -11.38 2.00 12.98
C THR A 91 -10.22 1.96 12.00
N ILE A 92 -9.73 3.16 11.66
CA ILE A 92 -8.72 3.30 10.62
C ILE A 92 -7.33 3.09 11.20
N VAL A 93 -6.58 2.20 10.55
CA VAL A 93 -5.16 1.98 10.84
C VAL A 93 -4.35 2.26 9.58
N ILE A 94 -3.25 2.97 9.73
CA ILE A 94 -2.33 3.27 8.64
C ILE A 94 -0.98 2.64 8.96
N TYR A 95 -0.49 1.82 8.03
CA TYR A 95 0.79 1.13 8.10
C TYR A 95 1.76 1.73 7.09
N LYS A 96 3.05 1.74 7.42
CA LYS A 96 4.09 2.03 6.42
C LYS A 96 4.18 0.87 5.43
N ALA A 97 4.31 1.19 4.15
CA ALA A 97 4.45 0.22 3.08
C ALA A 97 5.75 0.47 2.32
N TYR A 98 6.50 -0.60 2.10
CA TYR A 98 7.80 -0.55 1.42
C TYR A 98 7.74 -1.40 0.15
N HIS A 99 8.14 -0.83 -0.99
CA HIS A 99 8.17 -1.58 -2.23
C HIS A 99 9.28 -2.63 -2.25
N ILE A 100 8.91 -3.84 -2.66
CA ILE A 100 9.86 -4.84 -3.13
C ILE A 100 10.15 -4.58 -4.61
N VAL A 101 9.08 -4.34 -5.38
CA VAL A 101 9.13 -3.96 -6.79
C VAL A 101 7.99 -2.99 -7.07
N LYS A 102 8.22 -2.04 -7.96
CA LYS A 102 7.22 -1.04 -8.33
C LYS A 102 7.08 -0.94 -9.84
N ASP A 103 5.82 -0.97 -10.30
CA ASP A 103 5.40 -0.75 -11.69
C ASP A 103 6.21 -1.57 -12.71
N ALA A 104 6.65 -2.77 -12.32
CA ALA A 104 7.43 -3.63 -13.19
C ALA A 104 6.55 -4.17 -14.32
N PRO A 105 6.90 -3.95 -15.59
CA PRO A 105 6.10 -4.41 -16.72
C PRO A 105 6.19 -5.93 -16.85
N ILE A 106 5.04 -6.57 -17.05
CA ILE A 106 4.95 -8.00 -17.42
C ILE A 106 4.27 -8.06 -18.80
N PRO A 107 5.01 -8.39 -19.86
CA PRO A 107 4.44 -8.62 -21.18
C PRO A 107 3.41 -9.74 -21.17
N VAL A 108 2.61 -9.80 -22.21
CA VAL A 108 1.63 -10.89 -22.43
C VAL A 108 2.34 -12.24 -22.39
N SER A 109 1.73 -13.22 -21.72
CA SER A 109 2.22 -14.60 -21.60
C SER A 109 3.65 -14.71 -21.03
N SER A 110 4.06 -13.71 -20.23
CA SER A 110 5.38 -13.65 -19.63
C SER A 110 5.31 -13.79 -18.11
N THR A 111 6.45 -14.12 -17.51
CA THR A 111 6.60 -14.26 -16.06
C THR A 111 7.67 -13.32 -15.53
N LEU A 112 7.34 -12.57 -14.48
CA LEU A 112 8.27 -11.75 -13.71
C LEU A 112 8.70 -12.51 -12.45
N LYS A 113 9.98 -12.73 -12.31
CA LYS A 113 10.57 -13.23 -11.07
C LYS A 113 11.00 -12.03 -10.21
N VAL A 114 10.20 -11.69 -9.20
CA VAL A 114 10.40 -10.50 -8.36
C VAL A 114 11.63 -10.67 -7.46
N ILE A 115 11.80 -11.85 -6.87
CA ILE A 115 12.92 -12.19 -6.00
C ILE A 115 13.62 -13.39 -6.59
N SER A 116 14.89 -13.23 -6.96
CA SER A 116 15.70 -14.29 -7.55
C SER A 116 16.94 -14.55 -6.70
N GLY A 117 16.94 -15.69 -6.00
CA GLY A 117 18.08 -16.12 -5.19
C GLY A 117 18.28 -15.32 -3.89
N GLN A 118 17.43 -14.35 -3.60
CA GLN A 118 17.43 -13.59 -2.36
C GLN A 118 16.23 -13.98 -1.49
N LYS A 119 16.31 -13.66 -0.21
CA LYS A 119 15.22 -13.88 0.74
C LYS A 119 14.68 -12.53 1.20
N VAL A 120 13.36 -12.43 1.37
CA VAL A 120 12.71 -11.36 2.12
C VAL A 120 12.40 -11.92 3.50
N VAL A 121 12.94 -11.31 4.52
CA VAL A 121 12.62 -11.65 5.90
C VAL A 121 11.45 -10.78 6.33
N LEU A 122 10.39 -11.42 6.74
CA LEU A 122 9.20 -10.79 7.31
C LEU A 122 9.23 -11.04 8.83
N ASN A 123 8.78 -10.06 9.57
CA ASN A 123 8.52 -10.26 10.98
C ASN A 123 7.12 -10.84 11.13
N ASP A 124 6.82 -11.27 12.34
CA ASP A 124 5.49 -11.74 12.71
C ASP A 124 4.43 -10.69 12.35
N ASP A 125 3.34 -11.13 11.74
CA ASP A 125 2.24 -10.32 11.23
C ASP A 125 2.54 -9.38 10.03
N ASP A 126 3.79 -9.26 9.55
CA ASP A 126 4.07 -8.51 8.33
C ASP A 126 3.40 -9.18 7.11
N LYS A 127 2.98 -8.37 6.14
CA LYS A 127 2.25 -8.84 4.98
C LYS A 127 2.96 -8.45 3.69
N VAL A 128 3.02 -9.38 2.76
CA VAL A 128 3.34 -9.06 1.36
C VAL A 128 2.03 -8.77 0.63
N LEU A 129 1.93 -7.58 0.09
CA LEU A 129 0.78 -7.13 -0.69
C LEU A 129 1.20 -6.99 -2.15
N CYS A 130 0.36 -7.45 -3.05
CA CYS A 130 0.58 -7.39 -4.48
C CYS A 130 -0.55 -6.62 -5.17
N TYR A 131 -0.17 -5.81 -6.16
CA TYR A 131 -1.09 -5.08 -7.01
C TYR A 131 -0.66 -5.24 -8.47
N ALA A 132 -1.63 -5.41 -9.36
CA ALA A 132 -1.43 -5.39 -10.80
C ALA A 132 -2.38 -4.38 -11.44
N SER A 133 -1.93 -3.73 -12.53
CA SER A 133 -2.76 -2.75 -13.25
C SER A 133 -3.98 -3.35 -13.95
N ALA A 134 -4.04 -4.67 -14.07
CA ALA A 134 -5.21 -5.41 -14.57
C ALA A 134 -5.32 -6.78 -13.88
N GLY A 135 -6.54 -7.33 -13.88
CA GLY A 135 -6.90 -8.55 -13.13
C GLY A 135 -6.42 -9.88 -13.70
N SER A 136 -5.42 -9.87 -14.58
CA SER A 136 -4.92 -11.08 -15.27
C SER A 136 -3.52 -11.47 -14.84
N VAL A 137 -3.22 -11.35 -13.54
CA VAL A 137 -1.90 -11.68 -12.99
C VAL A 137 -2.04 -12.70 -11.87
N ASP A 138 -1.35 -13.81 -12.01
CA ASP A 138 -1.17 -14.79 -10.95
C ASP A 138 0.15 -14.55 -10.23
N ALA A 139 0.13 -14.54 -8.90
CA ALA A 139 1.32 -14.42 -8.06
C ALA A 139 1.49 -15.70 -7.22
N ILE A 140 2.70 -16.24 -7.22
CA ILE A 140 3.07 -17.40 -6.40
C ILE A 140 4.22 -16.98 -5.50
N ALA A 141 4.10 -17.26 -4.21
CA ALA A 141 5.16 -17.11 -3.23
C ALA A 141 5.50 -18.47 -2.60
N SER A 142 6.79 -18.71 -2.40
CA SER A 142 7.28 -19.82 -1.57
C SER A 142 7.67 -19.25 -0.22
N ILE A 143 7.09 -19.78 0.84
CA ILE A 143 7.30 -19.32 2.22
C ILE A 143 8.06 -20.41 2.97
N LEU A 144 9.12 -20.03 3.66
CA LEU A 144 9.79 -20.87 4.64
C LEU A 144 9.49 -20.28 6.01
N GLU A 145 8.75 -21.03 6.81
CA GLU A 145 8.51 -20.67 8.19
C GLU A 145 9.67 -21.17 9.07
N ASP A 146 9.98 -20.39 10.09
CA ASP A 146 10.96 -20.80 11.11
C ASP A 146 10.30 -21.88 11.98
N VAL A 147 10.70 -23.14 11.75
CA VAL A 147 10.24 -24.27 12.53
C VAL A 147 11.21 -24.45 13.69
N THR A 148 10.88 -23.84 14.83
CA THR A 148 11.57 -24.06 16.11
C THR A 148 11.12 -25.34 16.79
#